data_faed3ea1c06ebaababf60804df8a8485
#
_entry.id   faed3ea1c06ebaababf60804df8a8485
#
_cell.length_a   1.000
_cell.length_b   1.000
_cell.length_c   1.000
_cell.angle_alpha   90.00
_cell.angle_beta   90.00
_cell.angle_gamma   90.00
#
_symmetry.space_group_name_H-M   'P 1'
#
loop_
_entity.id
_entity.type
_entity.pdbx_description
1 polymer ?
#
loop_
_entity_poly.entity_id
_entity_poly.type
_entity_poly.pdbx_seq_one_letter_code
_entity_poly.pdbx_strand_id
1 'polypeptide(L)'
;SWRNIRYRYNEKTKEIEEEVLGSFTQYPIRLAWAITVHKSQGLTFSRVVIDFTGGVFAGGQAYVALSRCTSLDGIQLKKPINRADIFVRPEIVNFAGRFNDRQAIDKALKQAQADVQYAAAARAFDKGDMEECLEQFFRAIHSRYDIEKPVPRRLIRRKLGIINTLQEQNKKLKEQMREQQERLRQYAHEYLLMGNECITQAHDARAAIANYDKALSLDPNYIDAWIRKGITLFNSKEYFDAENCFNTAVSLHPANFKAVYNRGKLRLKIDNTEGAIADLDKATSLKPEHAGAHELFGDALLRVGKEVEAAIQWRIAEELL
;
A
#
# COMPACT_ATOMS: atom_id res chain seq x y z
N SER A 1 -34.03 -14.34 -28.47
CA SER A 1 -34.35 -15.65 -27.90
C SER A 1 -33.45 -15.96 -26.73
N TRP A 2 -34.01 -16.52 -25.71
CA TRP A 2 -33.26 -16.98 -24.52
C TRP A 2 -33.11 -18.49 -24.67
N ARG A 3 -31.93 -19.00 -24.30
CA ARG A 3 -31.64 -20.44 -24.30
C ARG A 3 -31.51 -20.91 -22.84
N ASN A 4 -32.21 -21.99 -22.52
CA ASN A 4 -31.95 -22.68 -21.25
C ASN A 4 -30.86 -23.70 -21.52
N ILE A 5 -29.70 -23.46 -20.96
CA ILE A 5 -28.49 -24.24 -21.22
C ILE A 5 -28.14 -25.04 -19.95
N ARG A 6 -27.90 -26.33 -20.14
CA ARG A 6 -27.33 -27.20 -19.13
C ARG A 6 -25.87 -27.44 -19.51
N TYR A 7 -25.00 -27.26 -18.59
CA TYR A 7 -23.57 -27.62 -18.76
C TYR A 7 -23.37 -29.08 -18.35
N ARG A 8 -22.79 -29.88 -19.25
CA ARG A 8 -22.44 -31.29 -18.99
C ARG A 8 -20.97 -31.49 -19.24
N TYR A 9 -20.30 -32.13 -18.29
CA TYR A 9 -18.91 -32.50 -18.47
C TYR A 9 -18.79 -33.76 -19.34
N ASN A 10 -18.06 -33.69 -20.43
CA ASN A 10 -17.78 -34.84 -21.29
C ASN A 10 -16.46 -35.49 -20.85
N GLU A 11 -16.55 -36.69 -20.26
CA GLU A 11 -15.36 -37.40 -19.75
C GLU A 11 -14.38 -37.83 -20.86
N LYS A 12 -14.82 -37.93 -22.11
CA LYS A 12 -13.99 -38.35 -23.24
C LYS A 12 -13.18 -37.18 -23.82
N THR A 13 -13.80 -36.02 -23.96
CA THR A 13 -13.13 -34.81 -24.48
C THR A 13 -12.49 -33.98 -23.37
N LYS A 14 -12.83 -34.23 -22.09
CA LYS A 14 -12.44 -33.42 -20.92
C LYS A 14 -12.88 -31.96 -20.99
N GLU A 15 -13.92 -31.67 -21.74
CA GLU A 15 -14.48 -30.34 -21.91
C GLU A 15 -15.91 -30.25 -21.38
N ILE A 16 -16.34 -29.03 -21.05
CA ILE A 16 -17.72 -28.74 -20.64
C ILE A 16 -18.52 -28.46 -21.91
N GLU A 17 -19.48 -29.32 -22.21
CA GLU A 17 -20.39 -29.15 -23.35
C GLU A 17 -21.68 -28.46 -22.90
N GLU A 18 -22.20 -27.58 -23.77
CA GLU A 18 -23.46 -26.88 -23.58
C GLU A 18 -24.58 -27.67 -24.25
N GLU A 19 -25.51 -28.20 -23.45
CA GLU A 19 -26.73 -28.84 -23.92
C GLU A 19 -27.88 -27.83 -23.85
N VAL A 20 -28.43 -27.41 -24.99
CA VAL A 20 -29.58 -26.54 -25.03
C VAL A 20 -30.87 -27.33 -24.75
N LEU A 21 -31.40 -27.19 -23.54
CA LEU A 21 -32.63 -27.87 -23.11
C LEU A 21 -33.91 -27.29 -23.71
N GLY A 22 -33.84 -26.06 -24.15
CA GLY A 22 -34.96 -25.37 -24.75
C GLY A 22 -34.63 -23.93 -25.12
N SER A 23 -35.38 -23.35 -26.02
CA SER A 23 -35.30 -21.95 -26.38
C SER A 23 -36.64 -21.26 -26.20
N PHE A 24 -36.60 -20.05 -25.69
CA PHE A 24 -37.75 -19.19 -25.51
C PHE A 24 -37.54 -17.89 -26.30
N THR A 25 -38.48 -17.58 -27.18
CA THR A 25 -38.42 -16.33 -27.94
C THR A 25 -39.49 -15.39 -27.45
N GLN A 26 -39.08 -14.28 -26.88
CA GLN A 26 -39.97 -13.22 -26.42
C GLN A 26 -39.65 -11.94 -27.18
N TYR A 27 -40.67 -11.30 -27.67
CA TYR A 27 -40.58 -9.93 -28.17
C TYR A 27 -40.42 -8.99 -26.97
N PRO A 28 -39.51 -8.04 -26.98
CA PRO A 28 -39.30 -7.10 -25.88
C PRO A 28 -40.40 -6.02 -25.88
N ILE A 29 -41.65 -6.43 -25.89
CA ILE A 29 -42.80 -5.54 -25.83
C ILE A 29 -43.17 -5.39 -24.35
N ARG A 30 -43.03 -4.19 -23.82
CA ARG A 30 -43.64 -3.82 -22.54
C ARG A 30 -45.02 -3.25 -22.81
N LEU A 31 -46.02 -3.84 -22.21
CA LEU A 31 -47.32 -3.22 -22.15
C LEU A 31 -47.22 -1.95 -21.31
N ALA A 32 -47.29 -0.79 -21.97
CA ALA A 32 -47.19 0.52 -21.33
C ALA A 32 -48.46 0.92 -20.55
N TRP A 33 -49.53 0.13 -20.64
CA TRP A 33 -50.85 0.49 -20.22
C TRP A 33 -51.28 -0.06 -18.85
N ALA A 34 -50.69 -1.16 -18.42
CA ALA A 34 -50.95 -1.75 -17.12
C ALA A 34 -49.68 -2.31 -16.52
N ILE A 35 -49.42 -1.94 -15.29
CA ILE A 35 -48.30 -2.42 -14.49
C ILE A 35 -48.79 -2.87 -13.11
N THR A 36 -48.12 -3.82 -12.50
CA THR A 36 -48.45 -4.21 -11.13
C THR A 36 -48.09 -3.10 -10.15
N VAL A 37 -48.83 -3.04 -9.02
CA VAL A 37 -48.54 -2.05 -7.95
C VAL A 37 -47.07 -2.07 -7.52
N HIS A 38 -46.44 -3.24 -7.43
CA HIS A 38 -45.02 -3.35 -7.08
C HIS A 38 -44.12 -2.70 -8.13
N LYS A 39 -44.41 -2.86 -9.42
CA LYS A 39 -43.63 -2.24 -10.49
C LYS A 39 -43.87 -0.74 -10.62
N SER A 40 -44.93 -0.21 -10.02
CA SER A 40 -45.23 1.23 -9.97
C SER A 40 -44.48 1.96 -8.85
N GLN A 41 -43.79 1.24 -7.97
CA GLN A 41 -43.01 1.87 -6.91
C GLN A 41 -41.92 2.78 -7.51
N GLY A 42 -41.85 4.00 -7.00
CA GLY A 42 -40.97 5.05 -7.52
C GLY A 42 -41.47 5.82 -8.72
N LEU A 43 -42.60 5.38 -9.34
CA LEU A 43 -43.23 6.10 -10.43
C LEU A 43 -44.36 7.00 -9.92
N THR A 44 -44.63 8.09 -10.65
CA THR A 44 -45.69 9.04 -10.34
C THR A 44 -46.48 9.32 -11.60
N PHE A 45 -47.80 9.36 -11.46
CA PHE A 45 -48.73 9.52 -12.58
C PHE A 45 -49.68 10.70 -12.32
N SER A 46 -50.08 11.40 -13.38
CA SER A 46 -51.13 12.42 -13.30
C SER A 46 -52.57 11.81 -13.34
N ARG A 47 -52.67 10.66 -13.99
CA ARG A 47 -53.95 9.88 -14.06
C ARG A 47 -53.63 8.41 -13.96
N VAL A 48 -54.41 7.67 -13.16
CA VAL A 48 -54.24 6.24 -12.97
C VAL A 48 -55.59 5.56 -12.77
N VAL A 49 -55.80 4.42 -13.41
CA VAL A 49 -56.92 3.53 -13.13
C VAL A 49 -56.39 2.38 -12.28
N ILE A 50 -56.95 2.22 -11.09
CA ILE A 50 -56.50 1.17 -10.15
C ILE A 50 -57.59 0.06 -10.14
N ASP A 51 -57.16 -1.16 -10.38
CA ASP A 51 -57.98 -2.34 -10.37
C ASP A 51 -57.62 -3.25 -9.18
N PHE A 52 -58.51 -3.28 -8.20
CA PHE A 52 -58.45 -4.18 -7.05
C PHE A 52 -59.43 -5.37 -7.16
N THR A 53 -59.91 -5.71 -8.37
CA THR A 53 -60.93 -6.78 -8.57
C THR A 53 -60.42 -8.13 -8.03
N GLY A 54 -59.11 -8.41 -8.13
CA GLY A 54 -58.46 -9.61 -7.61
C GLY A 54 -58.16 -9.58 -6.11
N GLY A 55 -58.55 -8.49 -5.40
CA GLY A 55 -58.22 -8.27 -4.00
C GLY A 55 -56.82 -7.74 -3.78
N VAL A 56 -56.56 -7.29 -2.56
CA VAL A 56 -55.23 -6.86 -2.08
C VAL A 56 -54.63 -8.00 -1.28
N PHE A 57 -53.48 -8.51 -1.71
CA PHE A 57 -52.85 -9.67 -1.10
C PHE A 57 -51.67 -9.31 -0.20
N ALA A 58 -51.17 -8.07 -0.26
CA ALA A 58 -50.07 -7.63 0.53
C ALA A 58 -50.40 -6.37 1.35
N GLY A 59 -50.01 -6.35 2.62
CA GLY A 59 -50.20 -5.20 3.50
C GLY A 59 -49.55 -3.94 2.93
N GLY A 60 -50.28 -2.83 2.94
CA GLY A 60 -49.83 -1.55 2.38
C GLY A 60 -49.94 -1.41 0.86
N GLN A 61 -50.35 -2.45 0.13
CA GLN A 61 -50.43 -2.42 -1.33
C GLN A 61 -51.46 -1.39 -1.82
N ALA A 62 -52.60 -1.25 -1.14
CA ALA A 62 -53.58 -0.21 -1.44
C ALA A 62 -52.99 1.20 -1.30
N TYR A 63 -52.23 1.46 -0.23
CA TYR A 63 -51.53 2.73 -0.04
C TYR A 63 -50.53 3.02 -1.15
N VAL A 64 -49.71 2.02 -1.52
CA VAL A 64 -48.74 2.18 -2.60
C VAL A 64 -49.42 2.51 -3.91
N ALA A 65 -50.57 1.86 -4.25
CA ALA A 65 -51.30 2.13 -5.47
C ALA A 65 -51.88 3.56 -5.48
N LEU A 66 -52.55 3.97 -4.41
CA LEU A 66 -53.16 5.28 -4.30
C LEU A 66 -52.12 6.41 -4.29
N SER A 67 -50.98 6.20 -3.61
CA SER A 67 -49.90 7.18 -3.53
C SER A 67 -49.11 7.35 -4.85
N ARG A 68 -49.45 6.63 -5.90
CA ARG A 68 -48.83 6.80 -7.23
C ARG A 68 -49.39 7.96 -8.03
N CYS A 69 -50.53 8.52 -7.66
CA CYS A 69 -51.12 9.63 -8.36
C CYS A 69 -50.81 10.97 -7.66
N THR A 70 -50.60 12.03 -8.44
CA THR A 70 -50.32 13.37 -7.93
C THR A 70 -51.51 14.07 -7.33
N SER A 71 -52.71 13.69 -7.72
CA SER A 71 -53.95 14.30 -7.22
C SER A 71 -55.06 13.26 -7.08
N LEU A 72 -56.03 13.52 -6.22
CA LEU A 72 -57.16 12.63 -6.01
C LEU A 72 -58.07 12.53 -7.25
N ASP A 73 -58.22 13.62 -8.00
CA ASP A 73 -58.99 13.71 -9.22
C ASP A 73 -58.41 12.88 -10.37
N GLY A 74 -57.12 12.56 -10.27
CA GLY A 74 -56.44 11.70 -11.24
C GLY A 74 -56.66 10.20 -10.99
N ILE A 75 -57.28 9.82 -9.87
CA ILE A 75 -57.50 8.41 -9.50
C ILE A 75 -58.87 7.94 -9.94
N GLN A 76 -58.90 6.91 -10.74
CA GLN A 76 -60.10 6.18 -11.05
C GLN A 76 -60.01 4.76 -10.49
N LEU A 77 -60.99 4.36 -9.70
CA LEU A 77 -61.09 2.99 -9.19
C LEU A 77 -62.03 2.17 -10.05
N LYS A 78 -61.55 1.02 -10.50
CA LYS A 78 -62.41 0.08 -11.25
C LYS A 78 -63.44 -0.61 -10.36
N LYS A 79 -63.10 -0.77 -9.07
CA LYS A 79 -63.99 -1.28 -8.02
C LYS A 79 -63.76 -0.44 -6.76
N PRO A 80 -64.81 -0.12 -6.01
CA PRO A 80 -64.66 0.56 -4.72
C PRO A 80 -63.72 -0.21 -3.76
N ILE A 81 -62.88 0.51 -3.04
CA ILE A 81 -62.01 -0.07 -2.02
C ILE A 81 -62.84 -0.48 -0.82
N ASN A 82 -62.75 -1.72 -0.42
CA ASN A 82 -63.37 -2.23 0.79
C ASN A 82 -62.45 -2.11 1.96
N ARG A 83 -63.00 -2.08 3.17
CA ARG A 83 -62.20 -2.03 4.42
C ARG A 83 -61.21 -3.18 4.53
N ALA A 84 -61.54 -4.34 3.97
CA ALA A 84 -60.65 -5.51 3.94
C ALA A 84 -59.43 -5.36 3.02
N ASP A 85 -59.49 -4.42 2.07
CA ASP A 85 -58.37 -4.12 1.16
C ASP A 85 -57.28 -3.23 1.86
N ILE A 86 -57.64 -2.64 3.02
CA ILE A 86 -56.79 -1.76 3.79
C ILE A 86 -56.34 -2.51 5.05
N PHE A 87 -55.23 -3.20 4.96
CA PHE A 87 -54.63 -3.87 6.12
C PHE A 87 -53.13 -3.65 6.20
N VAL A 88 -52.59 -3.72 7.39
CA VAL A 88 -51.16 -3.61 7.69
C VAL A 88 -50.73 -4.90 8.36
N ARG A 89 -49.58 -5.40 8.01
CA ARG A 89 -49.01 -6.59 8.66
C ARG A 89 -48.82 -6.37 10.16
N PRO A 90 -49.16 -7.37 11.00
CA PRO A 90 -49.01 -7.25 12.46
C PRO A 90 -47.58 -6.85 12.89
N GLU A 91 -46.57 -7.30 12.16
CA GLU A 91 -45.17 -6.96 12.43
C GLU A 91 -44.90 -5.44 12.29
N ILE A 92 -45.55 -4.80 11.28
CA ILE A 92 -45.43 -3.35 11.05
C ILE A 92 -46.18 -2.58 12.13
N VAL A 93 -47.34 -3.06 12.55
CA VAL A 93 -48.13 -2.46 13.64
C VAL A 93 -47.33 -2.54 14.96
N ASN A 94 -46.74 -3.71 15.24
CA ASN A 94 -45.89 -3.90 16.39
C ASN A 94 -44.65 -3.00 16.34
N PHE A 95 -44.01 -2.83 15.17
CA PHE A 95 -42.92 -1.91 14.96
C PHE A 95 -43.36 -0.45 15.17
N ALA A 96 -44.51 -0.05 14.59
CA ALA A 96 -45.04 1.30 14.77
C ALA A 96 -45.34 1.63 16.25
N GLY A 97 -45.86 0.64 17.00
CA GLY A 97 -46.10 0.79 18.44
C GLY A 97 -44.83 0.99 19.27
N ARG A 98 -43.66 0.62 18.73
CA ARG A 98 -42.34 0.84 19.34
C ARG A 98 -41.58 2.01 18.69
N PHE A 99 -42.22 2.74 17.80
CA PHE A 99 -41.60 3.89 17.16
C PHE A 99 -41.31 4.99 18.19
N ASN A 100 -40.08 5.47 18.23
CA ASN A 100 -39.57 6.39 19.25
C ASN A 100 -39.54 5.82 20.71
N ASP A 101 -39.43 4.50 20.84
CA ASP A 101 -39.14 3.90 22.13
C ASP A 101 -37.75 4.38 22.60
N ARG A 102 -37.77 5.29 23.57
CA ARG A 102 -36.55 5.90 24.16
C ARG A 102 -35.61 4.83 24.72
N GLN A 103 -36.15 3.79 25.37
CA GLN A 103 -35.30 2.73 25.92
C GLN A 103 -34.59 1.93 24.83
N ALA A 104 -35.29 1.62 23.72
CA ALA A 104 -34.70 0.93 22.57
C ALA A 104 -33.65 1.81 21.88
N ILE A 105 -33.92 3.12 21.74
CA ILE A 105 -32.99 4.10 21.17
C ILE A 105 -31.75 4.23 22.05
N ASP A 106 -31.90 4.43 23.36
CA ASP A 106 -30.77 4.57 24.28
C ASP A 106 -29.91 3.30 24.31
N LYS A 107 -30.54 2.12 24.22
CA LYS A 107 -29.84 0.85 24.12
C LYS A 107 -29.03 0.76 22.82
N ALA A 108 -29.63 1.15 21.70
CA ALA A 108 -28.97 1.16 20.40
C ALA A 108 -27.80 2.18 20.36
N LEU A 109 -27.99 3.37 20.94
CA LEU A 109 -26.94 4.38 21.06
C LEU A 109 -25.76 3.88 21.89
N LYS A 110 -26.03 3.26 23.06
CA LYS A 110 -24.97 2.65 23.87
C LYS A 110 -24.22 1.54 23.13
N GLN A 111 -24.92 0.73 22.34
CA GLN A 111 -24.29 -0.30 21.52
C GLN A 111 -23.40 0.31 20.43
N ALA A 112 -23.89 1.34 19.73
CA ALA A 112 -23.11 2.05 18.73
C ALA A 112 -21.88 2.76 19.34
N GLN A 113 -22.03 3.35 20.51
CA GLN A 113 -20.94 3.98 21.25
C GLN A 113 -19.87 2.95 21.62
N ALA A 114 -20.25 1.74 22.05
CA ALA A 114 -19.32 0.66 22.32
C ALA A 114 -18.51 0.28 21.06
N ASP A 115 -19.16 0.21 19.89
CA ASP A 115 -18.46 -0.13 18.63
C ASP A 115 -17.44 0.95 18.24
N VAL A 116 -17.75 2.23 18.45
CA VAL A 116 -16.81 3.35 18.24
C VAL A 116 -15.61 3.23 19.19
N GLN A 117 -15.85 2.91 20.46
CA GLN A 117 -14.80 2.73 21.46
C GLN A 117 -13.92 1.52 21.18
N TYR A 118 -14.50 0.38 20.73
CA TYR A 118 -13.71 -0.78 20.29
C TYR A 118 -12.85 -0.44 19.07
N ALA A 119 -13.37 0.33 18.11
CA ALA A 119 -12.58 0.79 16.96
C ALA A 119 -11.45 1.76 17.37
N ALA A 120 -11.67 2.60 18.38
CA ALA A 120 -10.65 3.46 18.96
C ALA A 120 -9.56 2.64 19.67
N ALA A 121 -9.95 1.65 20.47
CA ALA A 121 -9.02 0.72 21.10
C ALA A 121 -8.16 -0.04 20.09
N ALA A 122 -8.76 -0.52 19.00
CA ALA A 122 -8.01 -1.19 17.93
C ALA A 122 -6.98 -0.25 17.28
N ARG A 123 -7.35 0.99 16.99
CA ARG A 123 -6.43 1.99 16.42
C ARG A 123 -5.28 2.36 17.37
N ALA A 124 -5.56 2.48 18.67
CA ALA A 124 -4.53 2.71 19.68
C ALA A 124 -3.58 1.52 19.78
N PHE A 125 -4.12 0.30 19.72
CA PHE A 125 -3.32 -0.92 19.68
C PHE A 125 -2.37 -0.95 18.45
N ASP A 126 -2.88 -0.63 17.26
CA ASP A 126 -2.08 -0.61 16.03
C ASP A 126 -0.95 0.44 16.08
N LYS A 127 -1.14 1.51 16.87
CA LYS A 127 -0.11 2.51 17.13
C LYS A 127 0.89 2.11 18.22
N GLY A 128 0.62 1.02 18.93
CA GLY A 128 1.41 0.60 20.09
C GLY A 128 1.09 1.34 21.40
N ASP A 129 0.05 2.18 21.40
CA ASP A 129 -0.43 2.88 22.60
C ASP A 129 -1.34 1.96 23.40
N MET A 130 -0.73 1.20 24.31
CA MET A 130 -1.45 0.19 25.09
C MET A 130 -2.29 0.80 26.21
N GLU A 131 -1.93 1.96 26.72
CA GLU A 131 -2.68 2.66 27.76
C GLU A 131 -4.01 3.15 27.20
N GLU A 132 -3.98 3.90 26.10
CA GLU A 132 -5.17 4.37 25.40
C GLU A 132 -6.02 3.18 24.89
N CYS A 133 -5.38 2.13 24.38
CA CYS A 133 -6.07 0.91 23.97
C CYS A 133 -6.88 0.30 25.12
N LEU A 134 -6.30 0.15 26.30
CA LEU A 134 -6.96 -0.37 27.49
C LEU A 134 -8.10 0.53 27.95
N GLU A 135 -7.88 1.84 27.98
CA GLU A 135 -8.88 2.80 28.42
C GLU A 135 -10.12 2.77 27.51
N GLN A 136 -9.93 2.86 26.20
CA GLN A 136 -11.02 2.79 25.23
C GLN A 136 -11.74 1.43 25.27
N PHE A 137 -10.99 0.36 25.49
CA PHE A 137 -11.56 -0.97 25.64
C PHE A 137 -12.42 -1.10 26.91
N PHE A 138 -11.98 -0.56 28.03
CA PHE A 138 -12.79 -0.54 29.26
C PHE A 138 -14.06 0.31 29.12
N ARG A 139 -13.97 1.46 28.44
CA ARG A 139 -15.14 2.29 28.11
C ARG A 139 -16.15 1.52 27.26
N ALA A 140 -15.67 0.79 26.25
CA ALA A 140 -16.51 -0.04 25.40
C ALA A 140 -17.21 -1.16 26.18
N ILE A 141 -16.53 -1.81 27.10
CA ILE A 141 -17.07 -2.85 27.98
C ILE A 141 -18.20 -2.28 28.87
N HIS A 142 -18.03 -1.08 29.42
CA HIS A 142 -19.05 -0.41 30.22
C HIS A 142 -20.33 -0.10 29.43
N SER A 143 -20.20 0.18 28.16
CA SER A 143 -21.33 0.44 27.25
C SER A 143 -22.06 -0.83 26.81
N ARG A 144 -21.43 -2.01 26.96
CA ARG A 144 -21.98 -3.30 26.53
C ARG A 144 -21.79 -4.36 27.63
N TYR A 145 -22.83 -4.58 28.41
CA TYR A 145 -22.83 -5.45 29.59
C TYR A 145 -22.48 -6.94 29.36
N ASP A 146 -22.62 -7.44 28.15
CA ASP A 146 -22.32 -8.83 27.79
C ASP A 146 -20.84 -9.19 27.93
N ILE A 147 -19.93 -8.19 27.88
CA ILE A 147 -18.49 -8.39 28.02
C ILE A 147 -18.00 -8.22 29.47
N GLU A 148 -18.79 -7.62 30.33
CA GLU A 148 -18.47 -7.45 31.76
C GLU A 148 -18.53 -8.74 32.58
N LYS A 149 -19.07 -9.82 32.01
CA LYS A 149 -19.08 -11.11 32.67
C LYS A 149 -17.67 -11.54 33.09
N PRO A 150 -17.49 -12.14 34.27
CA PRO A 150 -16.15 -12.45 34.82
C PRO A 150 -15.27 -13.29 33.89
N VAL A 151 -15.84 -14.19 33.14
CA VAL A 151 -15.10 -15.12 32.24
C VAL A 151 -14.57 -14.41 30.99
N PRO A 152 -15.38 -13.68 30.18
CA PRO A 152 -14.87 -12.88 29.07
C PRO A 152 -13.83 -11.85 29.51
N ARG A 153 -14.07 -11.15 30.62
CA ARG A 153 -13.15 -10.14 31.17
C ARG A 153 -11.77 -10.73 31.49
N ARG A 154 -11.70 -11.93 32.09
CA ARG A 154 -10.44 -12.63 32.38
C ARG A 154 -9.73 -13.05 31.10
N LEU A 155 -10.46 -13.58 30.11
CA LEU A 155 -9.89 -14.00 28.84
C LEU A 155 -9.26 -12.83 28.08
N ILE A 156 -9.96 -11.70 28.04
CA ILE A 156 -9.49 -10.49 27.36
C ILE A 156 -8.23 -9.94 28.04
N ARG A 157 -8.24 -9.82 29.38
CA ARG A 157 -7.06 -9.38 30.15
C ARG A 157 -5.85 -10.29 29.90
N ARG A 158 -6.06 -11.61 29.86
CA ARG A 158 -5.00 -12.57 29.58
C ARG A 158 -4.43 -12.39 28.18
N LYS A 159 -5.29 -12.19 27.17
CA LYS A 159 -4.84 -11.95 25.79
C LYS A 159 -4.07 -10.63 25.65
N LEU A 160 -4.55 -9.55 26.24
CA LEU A 160 -3.84 -8.28 26.26
C LEU A 160 -2.47 -8.41 26.97
N GLY A 161 -2.41 -9.13 28.09
CA GLY A 161 -1.15 -9.43 28.77
C GLY A 161 -0.15 -10.17 27.85
N ILE A 162 -0.60 -11.18 27.12
CA ILE A 162 0.24 -11.91 26.15
C ILE A 162 0.73 -10.98 25.04
N ILE A 163 -0.15 -10.13 24.48
CA ILE A 163 0.20 -9.20 23.43
C ILE A 163 1.25 -8.19 23.91
N ASN A 164 1.07 -7.62 25.11
CA ASN A 164 2.04 -6.69 25.70
C ASN A 164 3.41 -7.37 25.89
N THR A 165 3.43 -8.60 26.40
CA THR A 165 4.66 -9.36 26.56
C THR A 165 5.38 -9.60 25.22
N LEU A 166 4.61 -9.97 24.18
CA LEU A 166 5.17 -10.17 22.84
C LEU A 166 5.70 -8.87 22.24
N GLN A 167 5.04 -7.74 22.48
CA GLN A 167 5.53 -6.44 22.02
C GLN A 167 6.82 -6.03 22.72
N GLU A 168 6.93 -6.23 24.04
CA GLU A 168 8.17 -6.00 24.76
C GLU A 168 9.30 -6.89 24.27
N GLN A 169 9.03 -8.17 24.02
CA GLN A 169 10.01 -9.09 23.46
C GLN A 169 10.46 -8.63 22.06
N ASN A 170 9.53 -8.24 21.19
CA ASN A 170 9.84 -7.71 19.88
C ASN A 170 10.68 -6.42 19.95
N LYS A 171 10.39 -5.52 20.91
CA LYS A 171 11.18 -4.31 21.12
C LYS A 171 12.60 -4.67 21.53
N LYS A 172 12.78 -5.56 22.51
CA LYS A 172 14.11 -6.04 22.95
C LYS A 172 14.88 -6.71 21.82
N LEU A 173 14.18 -7.55 21.02
CA LEU A 173 14.82 -8.23 19.89
C LEU A 173 15.29 -7.24 18.82
N LYS A 174 14.48 -6.24 18.49
CA LYS A 174 14.87 -5.16 17.55
C LYS A 174 16.08 -4.37 18.08
N GLU A 175 16.14 -4.12 19.36
CA GLU A 175 17.26 -3.43 20.01
C GLU A 175 18.54 -4.26 19.95
N GLN A 176 18.46 -5.55 20.27
CA GLN A 176 19.57 -6.49 20.13
C GLN A 176 20.06 -6.61 18.68
N MET A 177 19.15 -6.67 17.71
CA MET A 177 19.51 -6.67 16.28
C MET A 177 20.25 -5.39 15.88
N ARG A 178 19.78 -4.23 16.36
CA ARG A 178 20.45 -2.94 16.11
C ARG A 178 21.86 -2.91 16.71
N GLU A 179 22.02 -3.35 17.95
CA GLU A 179 23.32 -3.43 18.61
C GLU A 179 24.26 -4.41 17.90
N GLN A 180 23.74 -5.54 17.44
CA GLN A 180 24.53 -6.50 16.67
C GLN A 180 24.97 -5.90 15.33
N GLN A 181 24.08 -5.21 14.63
CA GLN A 181 24.40 -4.55 13.36
C GLN A 181 25.45 -3.44 13.56
N GLU A 182 25.35 -2.68 14.65
CA GLU A 182 26.34 -1.66 14.99
C GLU A 182 27.73 -2.28 15.26
N ARG A 183 27.80 -3.39 16.00
CA ARG A 183 29.03 -4.14 16.19
C ARG A 183 29.64 -4.64 14.88
N LEU A 184 28.77 -5.18 13.97
CA LEU A 184 29.27 -5.61 12.66
C LEU A 184 29.84 -4.45 11.85
N ARG A 185 29.23 -3.25 11.91
CA ARG A 185 29.78 -2.04 11.29
C ARG A 185 31.13 -1.61 11.90
N GLN A 186 31.26 -1.72 13.20
CA GLN A 186 32.55 -1.43 13.86
C GLN A 186 33.64 -2.40 13.38
N TYR A 187 33.36 -3.69 13.34
CA TYR A 187 34.31 -4.67 12.80
C TYR A 187 34.58 -4.44 11.30
N ALA A 188 33.60 -4.08 10.52
CA ALA A 188 33.80 -3.72 9.12
C ALA A 188 34.74 -2.50 8.98
N HIS A 189 34.60 -1.52 9.88
CA HIS A 189 35.52 -0.36 9.93
C HIS A 189 36.95 -0.76 10.30
N GLU A 190 37.15 -1.65 11.28
CA GLU A 190 38.47 -2.16 11.65
C GLU A 190 39.15 -2.86 10.46
N TYR A 191 38.40 -3.73 9.73
CA TYR A 191 38.93 -4.36 8.52
C TYR A 191 39.27 -3.35 7.42
N LEU A 192 38.47 -2.28 7.28
CA LEU A 192 38.82 -1.18 6.35
C LEU A 192 40.15 -0.53 6.73
N LEU A 193 40.38 -0.24 8.01
CA LEU A 193 41.64 0.34 8.50
C LEU A 193 42.81 -0.62 8.25
N MET A 194 42.67 -1.90 8.57
CA MET A 194 43.67 -2.92 8.26
C MET A 194 44.02 -2.97 6.77
N GLY A 195 42.98 -2.90 5.89
CA GLY A 195 43.22 -2.83 4.47
C GLY A 195 43.97 -1.58 4.03
N ASN A 196 43.69 -0.43 4.62
CA ASN A 196 44.43 0.81 4.37
C ASN A 196 45.90 0.70 4.85
N GLU A 197 46.14 0.08 6.01
CA GLU A 197 47.50 -0.16 6.52
C GLU A 197 48.31 -1.09 5.60
N CYS A 198 47.68 -2.14 5.04
CA CYS A 198 48.30 -3.02 4.05
C CYS A 198 48.80 -2.22 2.83
N ILE A 199 48.08 -1.20 2.39
CA ILE A 199 48.52 -0.32 1.29
C ILE A 199 49.63 0.62 1.72
N THR A 200 49.50 1.28 2.87
CA THR A 200 50.39 2.37 3.27
C THR A 200 51.71 1.86 3.82
N GLN A 201 51.70 0.75 4.56
CA GLN A 201 52.90 0.23 5.25
C GLN A 201 53.55 -0.93 4.51
N ALA A 202 52.73 -1.90 4.05
CA ALA A 202 53.23 -3.12 3.46
C ALA A 202 53.28 -3.09 1.92
N HIS A 203 52.63 -2.12 1.28
CA HIS A 203 52.43 -2.03 -0.18
C HIS A 203 51.82 -3.30 -0.78
N ASP A 204 51.05 -4.05 0.02
CA ASP A 204 50.42 -5.30 -0.37
C ASP A 204 48.93 -5.07 -0.78
N ALA A 205 48.72 -4.93 -2.06
CA ALA A 205 47.41 -4.75 -2.63
C ALA A 205 46.48 -5.97 -2.43
N ARG A 206 47.02 -7.19 -2.43
CA ARG A 206 46.20 -8.42 -2.26
C ARG A 206 45.71 -8.55 -0.84
N ALA A 207 46.57 -8.31 0.14
CA ALA A 207 46.16 -8.31 1.55
C ALA A 207 45.12 -7.20 1.82
N ALA A 208 45.27 -6.03 1.22
CA ALA A 208 44.32 -4.94 1.33
C ALA A 208 42.94 -5.33 0.78
N ILE A 209 42.88 -5.88 -0.43
CA ILE A 209 41.64 -6.33 -1.04
C ILE A 209 40.96 -7.39 -0.18
N ALA A 210 41.70 -8.36 0.35
CA ALA A 210 41.16 -9.38 1.25
C ALA A 210 40.54 -8.78 2.53
N ASN A 211 41.14 -7.73 3.10
CA ASN A 211 40.58 -7.02 4.25
C ASN A 211 39.35 -6.20 3.88
N TYR A 212 39.32 -5.53 2.72
CA TYR A 212 38.12 -4.86 2.22
C TYR A 212 36.95 -5.83 1.94
N ASP A 213 37.26 -7.03 1.42
CA ASP A 213 36.25 -8.09 1.22
C ASP A 213 35.68 -8.56 2.56
N LYS A 214 36.50 -8.69 3.58
CA LYS A 214 36.03 -8.98 4.93
C LYS A 214 35.16 -7.86 5.48
N ALA A 215 35.55 -6.60 5.32
CA ALA A 215 34.70 -5.46 5.69
C ALA A 215 33.34 -5.51 5.01
N LEU A 216 33.33 -5.76 3.70
CA LEU A 216 32.11 -5.86 2.88
C LEU A 216 31.24 -7.10 3.18
N SER A 217 31.83 -8.19 3.66
CA SER A 217 31.10 -9.36 4.13
C SER A 217 30.32 -9.08 5.44
N LEU A 218 30.84 -8.16 6.27
CA LEU A 218 30.21 -7.74 7.53
C LEU A 218 29.19 -6.61 7.33
N ASP A 219 29.50 -5.66 6.44
CA ASP A 219 28.58 -4.59 6.02
C ASP A 219 28.65 -4.39 4.49
N PRO A 220 27.76 -5.06 3.74
CA PRO A 220 27.71 -4.93 2.28
C PRO A 220 27.40 -3.50 1.78
N ASN A 221 26.86 -2.65 2.65
CA ASN A 221 26.52 -1.26 2.33
C ASN A 221 27.64 -0.27 2.70
N TYR A 222 28.79 -0.77 3.09
CA TYR A 222 29.91 0.09 3.51
C TYR A 222 30.60 0.74 2.29
N ILE A 223 30.17 1.92 1.93
CA ILE A 223 30.57 2.65 0.72
C ILE A 223 32.09 2.89 0.67
N ASP A 224 32.70 3.30 1.78
CA ASP A 224 34.14 3.58 1.81
C ASP A 224 34.97 2.32 1.52
N ALA A 225 34.53 1.15 1.95
CA ALA A 225 35.18 -0.12 1.63
C ALA A 225 35.11 -0.44 0.13
N TRP A 226 33.95 -0.24 -0.50
CA TRP A 226 33.82 -0.38 -1.96
C TRP A 226 34.73 0.57 -2.72
N ILE A 227 34.79 1.85 -2.29
CA ILE A 227 35.66 2.85 -2.91
C ILE A 227 37.13 2.48 -2.76
N ARG A 228 37.59 2.12 -1.53
CA ARG A 228 38.99 1.74 -1.28
C ARG A 228 39.39 0.50 -2.05
N LYS A 229 38.52 -0.54 -2.08
CA LYS A 229 38.76 -1.73 -2.89
C LYS A 229 38.86 -1.36 -4.36
N GLY A 230 37.95 -0.54 -4.91
CA GLY A 230 38.00 -0.08 -6.29
C GLY A 230 39.25 0.69 -6.65
N ILE A 231 39.72 1.59 -5.76
CA ILE A 231 40.98 2.32 -5.94
C ILE A 231 42.16 1.37 -5.98
N THR A 232 42.21 0.39 -5.10
CA THR A 232 43.31 -0.60 -5.03
C THR A 232 43.35 -1.43 -6.30
N LEU A 233 42.20 -1.94 -6.76
CA LEU A 233 42.05 -2.68 -8.02
C LEU A 233 42.43 -1.83 -9.25
N PHE A 234 42.05 -0.56 -9.26
CA PHE A 234 42.45 0.40 -10.31
C PHE A 234 43.93 0.53 -10.41
N ASN A 235 44.61 0.70 -9.26
CA ASN A 235 46.10 0.81 -9.20
C ASN A 235 46.79 -0.49 -9.61
N SER A 236 46.19 -1.64 -9.34
CA SER A 236 46.60 -2.97 -9.80
C SER A 236 46.30 -3.24 -11.27
N LYS A 237 45.65 -2.30 -11.98
CA LYS A 237 45.19 -2.41 -13.37
C LYS A 237 44.08 -3.44 -13.59
N GLU A 238 43.41 -3.87 -12.55
CA GLU A 238 42.24 -4.76 -12.59
C GLU A 238 40.97 -3.91 -12.83
N TYR A 239 40.88 -3.31 -14.01
CA TYR A 239 39.89 -2.25 -14.31
C TYR A 239 38.46 -2.72 -14.29
N PHE A 240 38.19 -3.96 -14.72
CA PHE A 240 36.84 -4.52 -14.70
C PHE A 240 36.30 -4.65 -13.27
N ASP A 241 37.08 -5.20 -12.36
CA ASP A 241 36.66 -5.37 -10.98
C ASP A 241 36.60 -4.03 -10.23
N ALA A 242 37.49 -3.10 -10.58
CA ALA A 242 37.43 -1.73 -10.08
C ALA A 242 36.13 -1.03 -10.48
N GLU A 243 35.69 -1.18 -11.73
CA GLU A 243 34.43 -0.59 -12.21
C GLU A 243 33.22 -1.18 -11.48
N ASN A 244 33.19 -2.48 -11.23
CA ASN A 244 32.15 -3.14 -10.47
C ASN A 244 32.06 -2.58 -9.03
N CYS A 245 33.21 -2.35 -8.38
CA CYS A 245 33.24 -1.74 -7.05
C CYS A 245 32.71 -0.31 -7.05
N PHE A 246 33.11 0.52 -8.01
CA PHE A 246 32.62 1.90 -8.10
C PHE A 246 31.14 1.96 -8.51
N ASN A 247 30.68 1.08 -9.40
CA ASN A 247 29.27 0.97 -9.73
C ASN A 247 28.41 0.63 -8.52
N THR A 248 28.86 -0.31 -7.68
CA THR A 248 28.20 -0.64 -6.42
C THR A 248 28.19 0.56 -5.47
N ALA A 249 29.33 1.24 -5.29
CA ALA A 249 29.41 2.41 -4.43
C ALA A 249 28.49 3.55 -4.88
N VAL A 250 28.39 3.80 -6.19
CA VAL A 250 27.52 4.83 -6.77
C VAL A 250 26.04 4.40 -6.66
N SER A 251 25.72 3.11 -6.81
CA SER A 251 24.34 2.62 -6.65
C SER A 251 23.84 2.76 -5.21
N LEU A 252 24.72 2.52 -4.22
CA LEU A 252 24.42 2.68 -2.80
C LEU A 252 24.26 4.15 -2.41
N HIS A 253 25.09 5.03 -2.94
CA HIS A 253 25.03 6.47 -2.67
C HIS A 253 25.37 7.30 -3.90
N PRO A 254 24.36 7.64 -4.73
CA PRO A 254 24.56 8.34 -5.99
C PRO A 254 25.17 9.73 -5.90
N ALA A 255 25.15 10.35 -4.71
CA ALA A 255 25.74 11.65 -4.44
C ALA A 255 27.10 11.56 -3.71
N ASN A 256 27.73 10.39 -3.65
CA ASN A 256 29.06 10.26 -3.08
C ASN A 256 30.11 10.72 -4.07
N PHE A 257 30.71 11.89 -3.81
CA PHE A 257 31.75 12.48 -4.66
C PHE A 257 32.87 11.51 -5.00
N LYS A 258 33.44 10.83 -3.96
CA LYS A 258 34.59 9.93 -4.17
C LYS A 258 34.26 8.76 -5.09
N ALA A 259 33.06 8.19 -4.97
CA ALA A 259 32.63 7.08 -5.79
C ALA A 259 32.45 7.52 -7.27
N VAL A 260 31.74 8.63 -7.48
CA VAL A 260 31.49 9.18 -8.83
C VAL A 260 32.79 9.62 -9.49
N TYR A 261 33.65 10.36 -8.76
CA TYR A 261 34.94 10.83 -9.26
C TYR A 261 35.87 9.68 -9.67
N ASN A 262 36.04 8.67 -8.81
CA ASN A 262 36.90 7.54 -9.14
C ASN A 262 36.33 6.66 -10.27
N ARG A 263 35.02 6.55 -10.41
CA ARG A 263 34.41 5.88 -11.55
C ARG A 263 34.64 6.66 -12.84
N GLY A 264 34.48 7.97 -12.83
CA GLY A 264 34.79 8.84 -13.97
C GLY A 264 36.25 8.75 -14.39
N LYS A 265 37.18 8.79 -13.42
CA LYS A 265 38.63 8.60 -13.64
C LYS A 265 38.94 7.23 -14.26
N LEU A 266 38.34 6.17 -13.76
CA LEU A 266 38.45 4.81 -14.34
C LEU A 266 37.95 4.75 -15.77
N ARG A 267 36.74 5.27 -16.01
CA ARG A 267 36.11 5.27 -17.34
C ARG A 267 36.93 6.02 -18.36
N LEU A 268 37.53 7.14 -17.97
CA LEU A 268 38.45 7.86 -18.82
C LEU A 268 39.71 7.02 -19.15
N LYS A 269 40.18 6.20 -18.21
CA LYS A 269 41.33 5.33 -18.39
C LYS A 269 41.08 4.14 -19.31
N ILE A 270 39.84 3.63 -19.33
CA ILE A 270 39.41 2.51 -20.20
C ILE A 270 38.74 2.99 -21.51
N ASP A 271 38.90 4.25 -21.87
CA ASP A 271 38.39 4.91 -23.05
C ASP A 271 36.84 4.96 -23.17
N ASN A 272 36.12 4.73 -22.06
CA ASN A 272 34.69 5.01 -21.97
C ASN A 272 34.45 6.51 -21.70
N THR A 273 34.73 7.31 -22.75
CA THR A 273 34.77 8.78 -22.59
C THR A 273 33.39 9.38 -22.30
N GLU A 274 32.31 8.87 -22.90
CA GLU A 274 30.94 9.37 -22.64
C GLU A 274 30.52 9.13 -21.17
N GLY A 275 30.77 7.92 -20.66
CA GLY A 275 30.52 7.60 -19.25
C GLY A 275 31.41 8.40 -18.29
N ALA A 276 32.64 8.72 -18.69
CA ALA A 276 33.55 9.55 -17.91
C ALA A 276 33.02 11.00 -17.82
N ILE A 277 32.60 11.58 -18.92
CA ILE A 277 32.01 12.93 -18.99
C ILE A 277 30.82 13.04 -18.04
N ALA A 278 29.88 12.10 -18.10
CA ALA A 278 28.71 12.11 -17.24
C ALA A 278 29.06 12.02 -15.73
N ASP A 279 30.04 11.18 -15.38
CA ASP A 279 30.48 11.05 -13.99
C ASP A 279 31.28 12.27 -13.52
N LEU A 280 32.16 12.83 -14.36
CA LEU A 280 33.00 13.97 -13.99
C LEU A 280 32.20 15.28 -13.92
N ASP A 281 31.21 15.48 -14.78
CA ASP A 281 30.24 16.58 -14.68
C ASP A 281 29.48 16.51 -13.34
N LYS A 282 29.03 15.31 -12.98
CA LYS A 282 28.38 15.11 -11.68
C LYS A 282 29.35 15.31 -10.52
N ALA A 283 30.61 14.90 -10.65
CA ALA A 283 31.61 15.08 -9.61
C ALA A 283 31.92 16.57 -9.39
N THR A 284 32.09 17.37 -10.45
CA THR A 284 32.31 18.83 -10.35
C THR A 284 31.07 19.52 -9.78
N SER A 285 29.86 19.07 -10.11
CA SER A 285 28.62 19.56 -9.48
C SER A 285 28.55 19.24 -7.99
N LEU A 286 29.03 18.06 -7.55
CA LEU A 286 29.02 17.65 -6.14
C LEU A 286 30.11 18.35 -5.31
N LYS A 287 31.26 18.64 -5.91
CA LYS A 287 32.37 19.35 -5.31
C LYS A 287 33.01 20.34 -6.31
N PRO A 288 32.46 21.54 -6.44
CA PRO A 288 32.96 22.54 -7.36
C PRO A 288 34.40 23.04 -7.03
N GLU A 289 34.84 22.86 -5.80
CA GLU A 289 36.18 23.27 -5.33
C GLU A 289 37.27 22.21 -5.56
N HIS A 290 36.95 21.10 -6.21
CA HIS A 290 37.96 20.02 -6.41
C HIS A 290 38.67 20.13 -7.74
N ALA A 291 39.84 20.77 -7.77
CA ALA A 291 40.67 21.01 -8.95
C ALA A 291 40.86 19.76 -9.85
N GLY A 292 41.23 18.60 -9.25
CA GLY A 292 41.46 17.37 -10.01
C GLY A 292 40.19 16.78 -10.68
N ALA A 293 39.00 17.18 -10.25
CA ALA A 293 37.75 16.77 -10.95
C ALA A 293 37.57 17.62 -12.23
N HIS A 294 37.83 18.90 -12.14
CA HIS A 294 37.80 19.83 -13.30
C HIS A 294 38.88 19.47 -14.32
N GLU A 295 40.10 19.13 -13.87
CA GLU A 295 41.18 18.69 -14.74
C GLU A 295 40.78 17.46 -15.55
N LEU A 296 40.33 16.37 -14.88
CA LEU A 296 39.91 15.16 -15.57
C LEU A 296 38.68 15.38 -16.45
N PHE A 297 37.80 16.30 -16.05
CA PHE A 297 36.61 16.65 -16.86
C PHE A 297 37.05 17.37 -18.16
N GLY A 298 38.00 18.28 -18.09
CA GLY A 298 38.63 18.92 -19.22
C GLY A 298 39.24 17.87 -20.18
N ASP A 299 40.02 16.92 -19.62
CA ASP A 299 40.65 15.84 -20.39
C ASP A 299 39.59 14.96 -21.11
N ALA A 300 38.48 14.66 -20.46
CA ALA A 300 37.38 13.91 -21.04
C ALA A 300 36.70 14.67 -22.19
N LEU A 301 36.45 15.97 -22.02
CA LEU A 301 35.85 16.85 -23.01
C LEU A 301 36.75 17.01 -24.24
N LEU A 302 38.07 17.14 -24.05
CA LEU A 302 39.03 17.22 -25.15
C LEU A 302 38.98 15.97 -26.06
N ARG A 303 38.89 14.77 -25.44
CA ARG A 303 38.81 13.51 -26.21
C ARG A 303 37.60 13.41 -27.13
N VAL A 304 36.52 14.13 -26.86
CA VAL A 304 35.33 14.21 -27.74
C VAL A 304 35.33 15.46 -28.64
N GLY A 305 36.45 16.20 -28.71
CA GLY A 305 36.61 17.37 -29.57
C GLY A 305 35.95 18.64 -29.05
N LYS A 306 35.55 18.71 -27.76
CA LYS A 306 34.95 19.89 -27.12
C LYS A 306 36.01 20.79 -26.50
N GLU A 307 36.88 21.34 -27.35
CA GLU A 307 38.08 22.10 -26.95
C GLU A 307 37.76 23.31 -26.09
N VAL A 308 36.71 24.07 -26.44
CA VAL A 308 36.31 25.28 -25.68
C VAL A 308 35.85 24.91 -24.27
N GLU A 309 35.00 23.91 -24.15
CA GLU A 309 34.50 23.44 -22.85
C GLU A 309 35.64 22.88 -21.99
N ALA A 310 36.59 22.14 -22.62
CA ALA A 310 37.77 21.61 -21.96
C ALA A 310 38.66 22.74 -21.38
N ALA A 311 38.94 23.79 -22.20
CA ALA A 311 39.74 24.95 -21.76
C ALA A 311 39.09 25.66 -20.54
N ILE A 312 37.76 25.77 -20.51
CA ILE A 312 37.05 26.33 -19.36
C ILE A 312 37.30 25.51 -18.08
N GLN A 313 37.19 24.18 -18.19
CA GLN A 313 37.36 23.29 -17.05
C GLN A 313 38.82 23.32 -16.51
N TRP A 314 39.80 23.33 -17.37
CA TRP A 314 41.22 23.47 -16.97
C TRP A 314 41.48 24.80 -16.30
N ARG A 315 40.93 25.88 -16.83
CA ARG A 315 41.07 27.20 -16.20
C ARG A 315 40.51 27.22 -14.77
N ILE A 316 39.30 26.61 -14.58
CA ILE A 316 38.72 26.46 -13.22
C ILE A 316 39.66 25.63 -12.35
N ALA A 317 40.22 24.55 -12.88
CA ALA A 317 41.19 23.73 -12.15
C ALA A 317 42.43 24.53 -11.72
N GLU A 318 42.98 25.37 -12.59
CA GLU A 318 44.12 26.25 -12.27
C GLU A 318 43.80 27.32 -11.21
N GLU A 319 42.58 27.87 -11.25
CA GLU A 319 42.11 28.86 -10.28
C GLU A 319 41.92 28.27 -8.86
N LEU A 320 41.76 26.92 -8.77
CA LEU A 320 41.52 26.19 -7.52
C LEU A 320 42.81 25.62 -6.88
N LEU A 321 43.95 25.63 -7.60
CA LEU A 321 45.28 25.17 -7.11
C LEU A 321 46.02 26.29 -6.41
#